data_465dadf037640d414f12c158e74a9b42
#
_entry.id   465dadf037640d414f12c158e74a9b42
#
_cell.length_a   1.000
_cell.length_b   1.000
_cell.length_c   1.000
_cell.angle_alpha   90.00
_cell.angle_beta   90.00
_cell.angle_gamma   90.00
#
_symmetry.space_group_name_H-M   'P 1'
#
loop_
_entity.id
_entity.type
_entity.pdbx_description
1 polymer ?
#
loop_
_entity_poly.entity_id
_entity_poly.type
_entity_poly.pdbx_seq_one_letter_code
_entity_poly.pdbx_strand_id
1 'polypeptide(L)'
;MVQNKTKSMNQELTTYEPIIGIEIHVELATASKMFCGCPADQFGKEPNTQLCPICLGLPGALPVPNKKAVEWTILLGLALGCTVNEESKFDRKHYFYPDLPKGYQISQYDQPLAINGSLELKTQNSKLKTIRIHRVHLEEDTGKLMHATVDGQRVSLVDFNRSGVPLVEIVTEPDFRSVEEVDVFAKKLQQIVRYLGISGADMEKGSMRIEPSVSIRKSQIPNPKSQTISKSKIPNKNKLPAYRVEIKNINSFKFARNAITYEIERQTELLERGEMPTQQTRGFMESKGVTIAQREKEEAHDYRYFPEPDIPPMRFAQSQISNFKSQIGELPDTKRTRFMQEYGLSEYDAGLLVESRKRSDYFEEAVKATLDTGNQAIKLYQISPKAIANWIINKKVDVACVTPAQLLDQIVQATATTSVSDEDLEKIINQVLAENPKAVEDYKNGREQALLYLLGNVRKKLSGTMDMSIVRNGLLARLR
;
A
#
# COMPACT_ATOMS: atom_id res chain seq x y z
N MET A 1 32.85 59.71 -11.67
CA MET A 1 31.40 59.51 -11.52
C MET A 1 31.01 58.24 -12.23
N VAL A 2 30.92 57.12 -11.50
CA VAL A 2 30.47 55.82 -12.01
C VAL A 2 28.99 55.69 -11.68
N GLN A 3 28.16 55.74 -12.70
CA GLN A 3 26.70 55.49 -12.53
C GLN A 3 26.47 54.02 -12.32
N ASN A 4 26.10 53.66 -11.05
CA ASN A 4 25.53 52.34 -10.74
C ASN A 4 24.12 52.25 -11.34
N LYS A 5 23.99 51.50 -12.44
CA LYS A 5 22.69 51.06 -12.96
C LYS A 5 22.21 49.88 -12.07
N THR A 6 21.38 50.18 -11.07
CA THR A 6 20.57 49.17 -10.40
C THR A 6 19.54 48.62 -11.40
N LYS A 7 19.83 47.49 -12.00
CA LYS A 7 18.79 46.66 -12.65
C LYS A 7 17.86 46.12 -11.57
N SER A 8 16.65 46.64 -11.50
CA SER A 8 15.57 46.03 -10.74
C SER A 8 15.23 44.68 -11.39
N MET A 9 15.70 43.61 -10.79
CA MET A 9 15.32 42.27 -11.19
C MET A 9 13.91 41.99 -10.69
N ASN A 10 12.90 42.17 -11.54
CA ASN A 10 11.64 41.51 -11.44
C ASN A 10 11.85 40.01 -11.77
N GLN A 11 12.39 39.23 -10.86
CA GLN A 11 12.44 37.78 -11.02
C GLN A 11 11.02 37.24 -10.80
N GLU A 12 10.38 36.81 -11.87
CA GLU A 12 9.22 35.92 -11.79
C GLU A 12 9.66 34.65 -11.09
N LEU A 13 9.01 34.31 -9.96
CA LEU A 13 9.29 33.06 -9.25
C LEU A 13 8.82 31.88 -10.12
N THR A 14 9.78 31.17 -10.67
CA THR A 14 9.51 29.94 -11.40
C THR A 14 9.32 28.79 -10.40
N THR A 15 8.19 28.08 -10.50
CA THR A 15 7.94 26.86 -9.71
C THR A 15 7.93 25.65 -10.61
N TYR A 16 8.49 24.56 -10.10
CA TYR A 16 8.51 23.26 -10.75
C TYR A 16 7.60 22.31 -9.98
N GLU A 17 6.61 21.76 -10.65
CA GLU A 17 5.62 20.86 -10.04
C GLU A 17 5.69 19.49 -10.70
N PRO A 18 5.98 18.43 -9.94
CA PRO A 18 5.92 17.05 -10.47
C PRO A 18 4.50 16.69 -10.88
N ILE A 19 4.39 16.03 -12.03
CA ILE A 19 3.17 15.42 -12.54
C ILE A 19 3.49 13.96 -12.74
N ILE A 20 2.92 13.10 -11.90
CA ILE A 20 3.26 11.68 -11.86
C ILE A 20 2.00 10.87 -12.07
N GLY A 21 2.08 9.88 -12.94
CA GLY A 21 1.15 8.77 -13.07
C GLY A 21 1.88 7.47 -12.78
N ILE A 22 1.17 6.40 -12.45
CA ILE A 22 1.78 5.10 -12.23
C ILE A 22 0.98 4.00 -12.92
N GLU A 23 1.70 3.03 -13.45
CA GLU A 23 1.19 1.75 -13.89
C GLU A 23 1.64 0.70 -12.86
N ILE A 24 0.72 -0.11 -12.37
CA ILE A 24 1.01 -1.15 -11.39
C ILE A 24 0.53 -2.49 -11.93
N HIS A 25 1.45 -3.44 -11.99
CA HIS A 25 1.19 -4.80 -12.41
C HIS A 25 1.14 -5.72 -11.20
N VAL A 26 0.15 -6.60 -11.13
CA VAL A 26 -0.03 -7.57 -10.05
C VAL A 26 -0.30 -8.95 -10.63
N GLU A 27 0.62 -9.91 -10.41
CA GLU A 27 0.38 -11.31 -10.72
C GLU A 27 -0.72 -11.86 -9.79
N LEU A 28 -1.75 -12.48 -10.37
CA LEU A 28 -2.82 -13.10 -9.62
C LEU A 28 -2.42 -14.51 -9.16
N ALA A 29 -2.70 -14.83 -7.90
CA ALA A 29 -2.38 -16.13 -7.29
C ALA A 29 -3.38 -17.23 -7.68
N THR A 30 -3.71 -17.34 -8.98
CA THR A 30 -4.57 -18.39 -9.49
C THR A 30 -3.84 -19.72 -9.54
N ALA A 31 -4.57 -20.84 -9.51
CA ALA A 31 -3.98 -22.15 -9.59
C ALA A 31 -3.39 -22.44 -10.99
N SER A 32 -4.01 -21.88 -12.03
CA SER A 32 -3.59 -22.08 -13.43
C SER A 32 -3.31 -20.75 -14.11
N LYS A 33 -2.55 -20.81 -15.20
CA LYS A 33 -2.22 -19.66 -16.05
C LYS A 33 -3.45 -19.01 -16.68
N MET A 34 -3.25 -17.85 -17.32
CA MET A 34 -4.34 -17.01 -17.84
C MET A 34 -5.15 -17.71 -18.94
N PHE A 35 -4.49 -18.43 -19.84
CA PHE A 35 -5.15 -18.99 -21.02
C PHE A 35 -4.96 -20.50 -21.18
N CYS A 36 -4.37 -21.19 -20.19
CA CYS A 36 -4.14 -22.64 -20.22
C CYS A 36 -4.18 -23.26 -18.81
N GLY A 37 -4.15 -24.58 -18.74
CA GLY A 37 -4.17 -25.36 -17.50
C GLY A 37 -2.81 -25.52 -16.79
N CYS A 38 -1.71 -24.95 -17.29
CA CYS A 38 -0.41 -25.03 -16.62
C CYS A 38 -0.47 -24.33 -15.25
N PRO A 39 0.28 -24.83 -14.24
CA PRO A 39 0.37 -24.14 -12.95
C PRO A 39 0.87 -22.70 -13.09
N ALA A 40 0.25 -21.77 -12.35
CA ALA A 40 0.68 -20.37 -12.32
C ALA A 40 1.78 -20.12 -11.26
N ASP A 41 1.95 -21.01 -10.28
CA ASP A 41 3.01 -20.93 -9.27
C ASP A 41 4.37 -21.26 -9.90
N GLN A 42 5.07 -20.21 -10.34
CA GLN A 42 6.34 -20.33 -11.08
C GLN A 42 7.58 -20.06 -10.22
N PHE A 43 7.41 -19.47 -9.02
CA PHE A 43 8.54 -19.05 -8.21
C PHE A 43 9.30 -20.23 -7.60
N GLY A 44 10.63 -20.26 -7.82
CA GLY A 44 11.50 -21.34 -7.31
C GLY A 44 11.35 -22.69 -8.02
N LYS A 45 10.68 -22.74 -9.18
CA LYS A 45 10.59 -23.93 -10.02
C LYS A 45 11.77 -24.00 -10.98
N GLU A 46 12.13 -25.23 -11.38
CA GLU A 46 13.13 -25.43 -12.44
C GLU A 46 12.68 -24.74 -13.73
N PRO A 47 13.58 -24.04 -14.42
CA PRO A 47 13.24 -23.29 -15.62
C PRO A 47 12.59 -24.17 -16.71
N ASN A 48 11.60 -23.62 -17.38
CA ASN A 48 10.92 -24.22 -18.52
C ASN A 48 10.25 -25.60 -18.23
N THR A 49 9.79 -25.83 -16.99
CA THR A 49 9.11 -27.08 -16.60
C THR A 49 7.58 -26.96 -16.55
N GLN A 50 7.03 -25.75 -16.56
CA GLN A 50 5.59 -25.49 -16.48
C GLN A 50 5.05 -24.90 -17.78
N LEU A 51 5.16 -25.66 -18.87
CA LEU A 51 4.87 -25.21 -20.22
C LEU A 51 3.89 -26.12 -20.94
N CYS A 52 3.15 -25.55 -21.88
CA CYS A 52 2.32 -26.25 -22.83
C CYS A 52 2.30 -25.50 -24.18
N PRO A 53 1.76 -26.10 -25.25
CA PRO A 53 1.66 -25.44 -26.55
C PRO A 53 0.95 -24.09 -26.52
N ILE A 54 -0.02 -23.88 -25.61
CA ILE A 54 -0.78 -22.63 -25.50
C ILE A 54 0.09 -21.51 -24.97
N CYS A 55 0.75 -21.69 -23.81
CA CYS A 55 1.58 -20.63 -23.23
C CYS A 55 2.88 -20.37 -24.02
N LEU A 56 3.30 -21.32 -24.87
CA LEU A 56 4.37 -21.13 -25.86
C LEU A 56 3.88 -20.54 -27.18
N GLY A 57 2.57 -20.43 -27.39
CA GLY A 57 2.00 -19.87 -28.61
C GLY A 57 2.26 -20.71 -29.85
N LEU A 58 2.30 -22.03 -29.70
CA LEU A 58 2.53 -22.92 -30.84
C LEU A 58 1.32 -22.90 -31.80
N PRO A 59 1.55 -23.10 -33.13
CA PRO A 59 0.48 -23.11 -34.12
C PRO A 59 -0.63 -24.10 -33.76
N GLY A 60 -1.89 -23.68 -33.87
CA GLY A 60 -3.07 -24.49 -33.58
C GLY A 60 -3.48 -24.55 -32.09
N ALA A 61 -2.72 -23.93 -31.20
CA ALA A 61 -3.12 -23.78 -29.78
C ALA A 61 -4.10 -22.67 -29.60
N LEU A 62 -5.25 -22.93 -28.90
CA LEU A 62 -6.30 -21.95 -28.64
C LEU A 62 -6.30 -21.50 -27.17
N PRO A 63 -6.27 -20.18 -26.90
CA PRO A 63 -6.33 -19.65 -25.53
C PRO A 63 -7.75 -19.76 -24.96
N VAL A 64 -7.86 -20.13 -23.66
CA VAL A 64 -9.13 -20.14 -22.93
C VAL A 64 -8.96 -19.31 -21.65
N PRO A 65 -9.71 -18.20 -21.49
CA PRO A 65 -9.57 -17.32 -20.35
C PRO A 65 -9.82 -18.00 -19.00
N ASN A 66 -8.94 -17.73 -18.03
CA ASN A 66 -9.10 -18.19 -16.66
C ASN A 66 -10.22 -17.42 -15.96
N LYS A 67 -11.34 -18.09 -15.70
CA LYS A 67 -12.52 -17.52 -15.07
C LYS A 67 -12.17 -16.84 -13.74
N LYS A 68 -11.31 -17.44 -12.92
CA LYS A 68 -10.94 -16.90 -11.60
C LYS A 68 -10.13 -15.60 -11.72
N ALA A 69 -9.25 -15.52 -12.72
CA ALA A 69 -8.51 -14.28 -13.00
C ALA A 69 -9.45 -13.13 -13.40
N VAL A 70 -10.45 -13.42 -14.24
CA VAL A 70 -11.48 -12.44 -14.63
C VAL A 70 -12.29 -11.98 -13.41
N GLU A 71 -12.80 -12.91 -12.59
CA GLU A 71 -13.55 -12.62 -11.36
C GLU A 71 -12.75 -11.75 -10.40
N TRP A 72 -11.48 -12.09 -10.15
CA TRP A 72 -10.61 -11.35 -9.25
C TRP A 72 -10.24 -9.96 -9.75
N THR A 73 -10.10 -9.79 -11.06
CA THR A 73 -9.90 -8.46 -11.65
C THR A 73 -11.13 -7.58 -11.49
N ILE A 74 -12.33 -8.15 -11.66
CA ILE A 74 -13.60 -7.44 -11.39
C ILE A 74 -13.69 -7.04 -9.91
N LEU A 75 -13.38 -7.95 -8.98
CA LEU A 75 -13.37 -7.64 -7.54
C LEU A 75 -12.40 -6.52 -7.21
N LEU A 76 -11.18 -6.54 -7.79
CA LEU A 76 -10.20 -5.47 -7.61
C LEU A 76 -10.72 -4.14 -8.16
N GLY A 77 -11.26 -4.12 -9.38
CA GLY A 77 -11.85 -2.92 -9.97
C GLY A 77 -12.94 -2.32 -9.08
N LEU A 78 -13.86 -3.13 -8.59
CA LEU A 78 -14.93 -2.70 -7.67
C LEU A 78 -14.37 -2.19 -6.33
N ALA A 79 -13.35 -2.85 -5.77
CA ALA A 79 -12.69 -2.42 -4.53
C ALA A 79 -11.96 -1.07 -4.69
N LEU A 80 -11.54 -0.74 -5.91
CA LEU A 80 -10.93 0.53 -6.28
C LEU A 80 -11.96 1.58 -6.74
N GLY A 81 -13.26 1.31 -6.56
CA GLY A 81 -14.34 2.22 -6.94
C GLY A 81 -14.54 2.38 -8.44
N CYS A 82 -14.01 1.46 -9.24
CA CYS A 82 -14.20 1.49 -10.70
C CYS A 82 -15.62 1.06 -11.10
N THR A 83 -16.01 1.53 -12.27
CA THR A 83 -17.17 1.00 -12.99
C THR A 83 -16.73 -0.23 -13.80
N VAL A 84 -17.39 -1.37 -13.58
CA VAL A 84 -17.16 -2.59 -14.36
C VAL A 84 -17.94 -2.49 -15.67
N ASN A 85 -17.28 -2.75 -16.79
CA ASN A 85 -17.89 -2.76 -18.10
C ASN A 85 -18.76 -4.02 -18.28
N GLU A 86 -19.97 -3.87 -18.82
CA GLU A 86 -20.86 -4.99 -19.12
C GLU A 86 -20.36 -5.84 -20.28
N GLU A 87 -19.54 -5.27 -21.15
CA GLU A 87 -18.86 -5.98 -22.24
C GLU A 87 -17.38 -5.63 -22.22
N SER A 88 -16.54 -6.66 -22.29
CA SER A 88 -15.08 -6.57 -22.27
C SER A 88 -14.48 -7.59 -23.20
N LYS A 89 -13.37 -7.26 -23.84
CA LYS A 89 -12.67 -8.15 -24.78
C LYS A 89 -11.16 -8.15 -24.55
N PHE A 90 -10.53 -9.18 -25.05
CA PHE A 90 -9.08 -9.23 -25.18
C PHE A 90 -8.62 -8.72 -26.52
N ASP A 91 -7.44 -8.12 -26.55
CA ASP A 91 -6.74 -7.63 -27.72
C ASP A 91 -5.32 -8.21 -27.76
N ARG A 92 -4.75 -8.32 -28.96
CA ARG A 92 -3.34 -8.65 -29.15
C ARG A 92 -2.52 -7.36 -29.17
N LYS A 93 -1.55 -7.26 -28.22
CA LYS A 93 -0.54 -6.20 -28.15
C LYS A 93 0.75 -6.72 -28.80
N HIS A 94 1.07 -6.26 -29.99
CA HIS A 94 2.20 -6.77 -30.76
C HIS A 94 3.49 -6.07 -30.41
N TYR A 95 4.45 -6.83 -29.95
CA TYR A 95 5.84 -6.42 -29.84
C TYR A 95 6.75 -7.67 -29.81
N PHE A 96 7.98 -7.52 -30.30
CA PHE A 96 8.91 -8.62 -30.41
C PHE A 96 9.96 -8.54 -29.30
N TYR A 97 9.91 -9.48 -28.40
CA TYR A 97 10.88 -9.61 -27.31
C TYR A 97 11.17 -11.08 -27.04
N PRO A 98 12.41 -11.45 -26.63
CA PRO A 98 12.79 -12.86 -26.46
C PRO A 98 11.92 -13.64 -25.46
N ASP A 99 11.37 -12.98 -24.44
CA ASP A 99 10.52 -13.56 -23.41
C ASP A 99 9.03 -13.58 -23.79
N LEU A 100 8.68 -13.15 -24.99
CA LEU A 100 7.32 -13.16 -25.53
C LEU A 100 7.20 -14.19 -26.67
N PRO A 101 6.88 -15.47 -26.35
CA PRO A 101 7.03 -16.57 -27.32
C PRO A 101 6.09 -16.47 -28.52
N LYS A 102 4.95 -15.79 -28.37
CA LYS A 102 3.94 -15.57 -29.43
C LYS A 102 4.27 -14.38 -30.35
N GLY A 103 5.19 -13.49 -29.95
CA GLY A 103 5.41 -12.19 -30.57
C GLY A 103 4.30 -11.17 -30.30
N TYR A 104 3.31 -11.51 -29.47
CA TYR A 104 2.29 -10.62 -28.94
C TYR A 104 1.89 -11.03 -27.52
N GLN A 105 1.37 -10.10 -26.76
CA GLN A 105 0.76 -10.31 -25.46
C GLN A 105 -0.76 -10.19 -25.61
N ILE A 106 -1.51 -11.12 -25.02
CA ILE A 106 -2.95 -11.00 -24.91
C ILE A 106 -3.25 -10.09 -23.72
N SER A 107 -3.88 -8.95 -23.97
CA SER A 107 -4.15 -7.89 -23.00
C SER A 107 -5.54 -7.28 -23.30
N GLN A 108 -5.86 -6.12 -22.74
CA GLN A 108 -7.10 -5.38 -23.03
C GLN A 108 -6.75 -3.93 -23.34
N TYR A 109 -7.30 -3.37 -24.41
CA TYR A 109 -6.98 -2.02 -24.86
C TYR A 109 -8.15 -1.05 -24.70
N ASP A 110 -9.17 -1.16 -25.56
CA ASP A 110 -10.29 -0.21 -25.63
C ASP A 110 -11.51 -0.63 -24.80
N GLN A 111 -11.63 -1.91 -24.45
CA GLN A 111 -12.71 -2.45 -23.62
C GLN A 111 -12.16 -3.24 -22.42
N PRO A 112 -11.47 -2.57 -21.47
CA PRO A 112 -10.96 -3.22 -20.28
C PRO A 112 -12.09 -3.66 -19.35
N LEU A 113 -11.79 -4.50 -18.34
CA LEU A 113 -12.78 -4.99 -17.38
C LEU A 113 -13.37 -3.87 -16.52
N ALA A 114 -12.56 -2.88 -16.11
CA ALA A 114 -13.07 -1.81 -15.25
C ALA A 114 -12.36 -0.48 -15.54
N ILE A 115 -13.11 0.63 -15.36
CA ILE A 115 -12.66 2.00 -15.67
C ILE A 115 -13.13 3.00 -14.60
N ASN A 116 -12.51 4.18 -14.60
CA ASN A 116 -12.97 5.37 -13.86
C ASN A 116 -13.10 5.13 -12.34
N GLY A 117 -12.08 4.52 -11.75
CA GLY A 117 -12.00 4.34 -10.30
C GLY A 117 -11.34 5.51 -9.59
N SER A 118 -11.26 5.39 -8.27
CA SER A 118 -10.52 6.34 -7.44
C SER A 118 -10.14 5.75 -6.09
N LEU A 119 -9.04 6.25 -5.53
CA LEU A 119 -8.59 5.90 -4.19
C LEU A 119 -8.23 7.16 -3.42
N GLU A 120 -8.79 7.33 -2.23
CA GLU A 120 -8.47 8.45 -1.36
C GLU A 120 -7.19 8.17 -0.57
N LEU A 121 -6.30 9.15 -0.51
CA LEU A 121 -5.08 9.15 0.29
C LEU A 121 -5.16 10.18 1.39
N LYS A 122 -4.74 9.82 2.59
CA LYS A 122 -4.48 10.76 3.68
C LYS A 122 -3.03 11.23 3.56
N THR A 123 -2.84 12.47 3.15
CA THR A 123 -1.50 13.07 3.04
C THR A 123 -0.94 13.42 4.43
N GLN A 124 0.37 13.67 4.52
CA GLN A 124 1.05 14.03 5.79
C GLN A 124 0.39 15.21 6.53
N ASN A 125 -0.21 16.13 5.79
CA ASN A 125 -0.94 17.29 6.35
C ASN A 125 -2.40 16.94 6.71
N SER A 126 -2.75 15.67 6.85
CA SER A 126 -4.10 15.16 7.11
C SER A 126 -5.17 15.60 6.10
N LYS A 127 -4.76 16.10 4.93
CA LYS A 127 -5.67 16.41 3.84
C LYS A 127 -5.97 15.14 3.05
N LEU A 128 -7.24 14.95 2.72
CA LEU A 128 -7.65 13.90 1.79
C LEU A 128 -7.33 14.34 0.36
N LYS A 129 -6.71 13.43 -0.39
CA LYS A 129 -6.44 13.60 -1.82
C LYS A 129 -6.95 12.40 -2.57
N THR A 130 -7.76 12.62 -3.59
CA THR A 130 -8.27 11.58 -4.47
C THR A 130 -7.29 11.37 -5.63
N ILE A 131 -6.87 10.12 -5.82
CA ILE A 131 -6.13 9.68 -7.01
C ILE A 131 -7.10 8.90 -7.88
N ARG A 132 -7.27 9.35 -9.11
CA ARG A 132 -8.14 8.70 -10.09
C ARG A 132 -7.43 7.51 -10.71
N ILE A 133 -8.19 6.45 -10.94
CA ILE A 133 -7.75 5.24 -11.63
C ILE A 133 -8.41 5.25 -13.00
N HIS A 134 -7.58 5.30 -14.03
CA HIS A 134 -8.05 5.33 -15.41
C HIS A 134 -8.72 4.00 -15.78
N ARG A 135 -8.01 2.89 -15.54
CA ARG A 135 -8.52 1.55 -15.85
C ARG A 135 -7.84 0.46 -14.98
N VAL A 136 -8.54 -0.65 -14.89
CA VAL A 136 -8.03 -1.94 -14.40
C VAL A 136 -8.32 -2.96 -15.47
N HIS A 137 -7.28 -3.58 -15.99
CA HIS A 137 -7.41 -4.56 -17.07
C HIS A 137 -6.58 -5.82 -16.82
N LEU A 138 -6.94 -6.87 -17.54
CA LEU A 138 -6.37 -8.20 -17.38
C LEU A 138 -5.52 -8.55 -18.60
N GLU A 139 -4.37 -9.14 -18.34
CA GLU A 139 -3.42 -9.57 -19.35
C GLU A 139 -2.65 -10.82 -18.90
N GLU A 140 -1.79 -11.35 -19.74
CA GLU A 140 -0.84 -12.39 -19.39
C GLU A 140 0.56 -11.82 -19.16
N ASP A 141 1.33 -12.42 -18.23
CA ASP A 141 2.74 -12.05 -18.05
C ASP A 141 3.64 -12.70 -19.10
N THR A 142 4.80 -12.13 -19.33
CA THR A 142 5.84 -12.64 -20.23
C THR A 142 6.76 -13.61 -19.52
N GLY A 143 7.66 -14.27 -20.24
CA GLY A 143 8.73 -15.08 -19.69
C GLY A 143 9.71 -14.23 -18.85
N LYS A 144 10.70 -14.87 -18.26
CA LYS A 144 11.77 -14.25 -17.50
C LYS A 144 13.08 -14.30 -18.27
N LEU A 145 13.75 -13.16 -18.41
CA LEU A 145 15.09 -13.07 -18.98
C LEU A 145 16.14 -13.02 -17.87
N MET A 146 17.18 -13.81 -18.02
CA MET A 146 18.35 -13.80 -17.16
C MET A 146 19.61 -13.67 -18.01
N HIS A 147 20.44 -12.69 -17.70
CA HIS A 147 21.74 -12.53 -18.37
C HIS A 147 22.80 -13.32 -17.62
N ALA A 148 23.52 -14.16 -18.35
CA ALA A 148 24.55 -15.03 -17.81
C ALA A 148 25.79 -15.03 -18.72
N THR A 149 26.89 -15.56 -18.21
CA THR A 149 28.06 -15.90 -19.01
C THR A 149 28.18 -17.41 -19.05
N VAL A 150 28.05 -17.99 -20.24
CA VAL A 150 28.20 -19.43 -20.48
C VAL A 150 29.34 -19.60 -21.43
N ASP A 151 30.34 -20.43 -21.08
CA ASP A 151 31.55 -20.71 -21.90
C ASP A 151 32.27 -19.42 -22.34
N GLY A 152 32.31 -18.41 -21.46
CA GLY A 152 32.95 -17.12 -21.73
C GLY A 152 32.14 -16.16 -22.62
N GLN A 153 30.97 -16.57 -23.10
CA GLN A 153 30.07 -15.75 -23.92
C GLN A 153 28.93 -15.18 -23.09
N ARG A 154 28.60 -13.91 -23.29
CA ARG A 154 27.41 -13.29 -22.72
C ARG A 154 26.15 -13.81 -23.44
N VAL A 155 25.26 -14.40 -22.69
CA VAL A 155 24.01 -14.96 -23.18
C VAL A 155 22.80 -14.43 -22.41
N SER A 156 21.65 -14.49 -23.05
CA SER A 156 20.35 -14.27 -22.37
C SER A 156 19.61 -15.59 -22.30
N LEU A 157 19.40 -16.10 -21.10
CA LEU A 157 18.62 -17.29 -20.83
C LEU A 157 17.15 -16.89 -20.67
N VAL A 158 16.25 -17.68 -21.26
CA VAL A 158 14.80 -17.44 -21.21
C VAL A 158 14.13 -18.56 -20.43
N ASP A 159 13.41 -18.17 -19.39
CA ASP A 159 12.52 -19.07 -18.64
C ASP A 159 11.06 -18.67 -18.91
N PHE A 160 10.32 -19.55 -19.60
CA PHE A 160 8.92 -19.33 -19.94
C PHE A 160 7.94 -19.82 -18.85
N ASN A 161 8.39 -20.29 -17.69
CA ASN A 161 7.49 -20.69 -16.61
C ASN A 161 6.52 -19.56 -16.23
N ARG A 162 6.96 -18.30 -16.26
CA ARG A 162 6.10 -17.15 -16.00
C ARG A 162 5.19 -16.79 -17.17
N SER A 163 5.54 -17.14 -18.40
CA SER A 163 4.73 -16.82 -19.58
C SER A 163 3.31 -17.34 -19.42
N GLY A 164 2.32 -16.45 -19.57
CA GLY A 164 0.92 -16.77 -19.42
C GLY A 164 0.39 -16.72 -17.98
N VAL A 165 1.17 -16.34 -16.96
CA VAL A 165 0.66 -16.07 -15.61
C VAL A 165 -0.34 -14.91 -15.67
N PRO A 166 -1.53 -14.98 -15.01
CA PRO A 166 -2.49 -13.90 -15.04
C PRO A 166 -1.95 -12.64 -14.39
N LEU A 167 -2.02 -11.53 -15.08
CA LEU A 167 -1.49 -10.24 -14.69
C LEU A 167 -2.58 -9.19 -14.76
N VAL A 168 -2.80 -8.46 -13.65
CA VAL A 168 -3.67 -7.28 -13.63
C VAL A 168 -2.82 -6.04 -13.72
N GLU A 169 -3.17 -5.14 -14.64
CA GLU A 169 -2.59 -3.81 -14.73
C GLU A 169 -3.57 -2.76 -14.24
N ILE A 170 -3.12 -1.93 -13.30
CA ILE A 170 -3.84 -0.79 -12.76
C ILE A 170 -3.14 0.48 -13.25
N VAL A 171 -3.84 1.29 -14.04
CA VAL A 171 -3.33 2.55 -14.59
C VAL A 171 -4.01 3.71 -13.89
N THR A 172 -3.21 4.62 -13.32
CA THR A 172 -3.75 5.84 -12.71
C THR A 172 -3.75 7.01 -13.67
N GLU A 173 -4.59 8.02 -13.39
CA GLU A 173 -4.38 9.35 -13.93
C GLU A 173 -3.12 9.99 -13.34
N PRO A 174 -2.51 10.99 -14.00
CA PRO A 174 -1.29 11.66 -13.51
C PRO A 174 -1.61 12.68 -12.39
N ASP A 175 -2.21 12.19 -11.32
CA ASP A 175 -2.71 13.01 -10.21
C ASP A 175 -1.70 13.21 -9.09
N PHE A 176 -0.62 12.41 -9.03
CA PHE A 176 0.38 12.55 -7.97
C PHE A 176 1.26 13.78 -8.19
N ARG A 177 1.63 14.41 -7.06
CA ARG A 177 2.47 15.62 -7.02
C ARG A 177 3.70 15.46 -6.14
N SER A 178 3.83 14.33 -5.45
CA SER A 178 4.99 14.02 -4.63
C SER A 178 5.30 12.52 -4.61
N VAL A 179 6.53 12.20 -4.21
CA VAL A 179 7.01 10.83 -4.04
C VAL A 179 6.24 10.11 -2.92
N GLU A 180 5.92 10.83 -1.84
CA GLU A 180 5.18 10.32 -0.68
C GLU A 180 3.76 9.88 -1.07
N GLU A 181 3.09 10.65 -1.93
CA GLU A 181 1.76 10.29 -2.42
C GLU A 181 1.79 8.96 -3.20
N VAL A 182 2.81 8.74 -4.02
CA VAL A 182 3.00 7.47 -4.75
C VAL A 182 3.27 6.32 -3.79
N ASP A 183 4.13 6.50 -2.79
CA ASP A 183 4.46 5.48 -1.79
C ASP A 183 3.21 5.06 -0.98
N VAL A 184 2.43 6.05 -0.52
CA VAL A 184 1.18 5.80 0.23
C VAL A 184 0.16 5.06 -0.63
N PHE A 185 -0.03 5.50 -1.88
CA PHE A 185 -0.96 4.85 -2.82
C PHE A 185 -0.56 3.40 -3.08
N ALA A 186 0.70 3.16 -3.42
CA ALA A 186 1.18 1.84 -3.79
C ALA A 186 1.07 0.83 -2.62
N LYS A 187 1.38 1.27 -1.39
CA LYS A 187 1.19 0.45 -0.18
C LYS A 187 -0.28 0.17 0.11
N LYS A 188 -1.14 1.17 -0.06
CA LYS A 188 -2.59 1.01 0.11
C LYS A 188 -3.16 0.03 -0.92
N LEU A 189 -2.76 0.14 -2.18
CA LEU A 189 -3.15 -0.81 -3.22
C LEU A 189 -2.67 -2.22 -2.90
N GLN A 190 -1.41 -2.38 -2.50
CA GLN A 190 -0.88 -3.68 -2.05
C GLN A 190 -1.72 -4.28 -0.92
N GLN A 191 -2.09 -3.47 0.06
CA GLN A 191 -2.93 -3.89 1.18
C GLN A 191 -4.31 -4.35 0.69
N ILE A 192 -4.97 -3.60 -0.21
CA ILE A 192 -6.27 -3.97 -0.79
C ILE A 192 -6.16 -5.32 -1.52
N VAL A 193 -5.16 -5.49 -2.38
CA VAL A 193 -4.91 -6.73 -3.13
C VAL A 193 -4.76 -7.94 -2.20
N ARG A 194 -3.98 -7.79 -1.11
CA ARG A 194 -3.80 -8.81 -0.08
C ARG A 194 -5.07 -9.09 0.72
N TYR A 195 -5.87 -8.07 1.01
CA TYR A 195 -7.17 -8.23 1.69
C TYR A 195 -8.18 -9.00 0.85
N LEU A 196 -8.19 -8.76 -0.46
CA LEU A 196 -9.02 -9.52 -1.39
C LEU A 196 -8.53 -10.98 -1.53
N GLY A 197 -7.31 -11.29 -1.09
CA GLY A 197 -6.72 -12.63 -1.20
C GLY A 197 -6.40 -13.04 -2.65
N ILE A 198 -6.25 -12.06 -3.55
CA ILE A 198 -6.07 -12.32 -4.98
C ILE A 198 -4.60 -12.42 -5.40
N SER A 199 -3.68 -11.88 -4.58
CA SER A 199 -2.23 -11.95 -4.79
C SER A 199 -1.47 -11.75 -3.48
N GLY A 200 -0.25 -12.27 -3.39
CA GLY A 200 0.72 -11.90 -2.37
C GLY A 200 1.28 -10.49 -2.57
N ALA A 201 1.19 -9.97 -3.78
CA ALA A 201 1.68 -8.64 -4.17
C ALA A 201 3.07 -8.33 -3.60
N ASP A 202 4.02 -9.25 -3.86
CA ASP A 202 5.39 -9.18 -3.36
C ASP A 202 6.29 -8.62 -4.46
N MET A 203 6.85 -7.42 -4.22
CA MET A 203 7.71 -6.77 -5.19
C MET A 203 9.05 -7.48 -5.38
N GLU A 204 9.61 -8.07 -4.31
CA GLU A 204 10.90 -8.77 -4.37
C GLU A 204 10.80 -10.06 -5.20
N LYS A 205 9.63 -10.70 -5.19
CA LYS A 205 9.33 -11.87 -6.04
C LYS A 205 8.86 -11.49 -7.45
N GLY A 206 8.66 -10.19 -7.70
CA GLY A 206 8.14 -9.69 -8.98
C GLY A 206 6.63 -9.86 -9.17
N SER A 207 5.90 -10.35 -8.14
CA SER A 207 4.43 -10.48 -8.23
C SER A 207 3.68 -9.14 -8.08
N MET A 208 4.40 -8.06 -7.79
CA MET A 208 3.93 -6.68 -7.93
C MET A 208 5.06 -5.83 -8.51
N ARG A 209 4.75 -5.00 -9.50
CA ARG A 209 5.69 -4.10 -10.18
C ARG A 209 5.07 -2.73 -10.28
N ILE A 210 5.90 -1.68 -10.18
CA ILE A 210 5.46 -0.28 -10.24
C ILE A 210 6.28 0.40 -11.34
N GLU A 211 5.60 1.01 -12.30
CA GLU A 211 6.19 1.75 -13.41
C GLU A 211 5.70 3.21 -13.36
N PRO A 212 6.45 4.10 -12.67
CA PRO A 212 6.07 5.51 -12.61
C PRO A 212 6.40 6.22 -13.91
N SER A 213 5.49 7.12 -14.30
CA SER A 213 5.67 8.09 -15.37
C SER A 213 5.79 9.47 -14.78
N VAL A 214 6.94 10.11 -14.98
CA VAL A 214 7.28 11.41 -14.36
C VAL A 214 7.45 12.48 -15.42
N SER A 215 6.84 13.63 -15.20
CA SER A 215 7.11 14.87 -15.94
C SER A 215 7.06 16.06 -14.99
N ILE A 216 7.69 17.16 -15.37
CA ILE A 216 7.74 18.39 -14.57
C ILE A 216 6.99 19.50 -15.30
N ARG A 217 6.05 20.12 -14.62
CA ARG A 217 5.36 21.31 -15.05
C ARG A 217 6.07 22.54 -14.55
N LYS A 218 6.54 23.39 -15.47
CA LYS A 218 7.08 24.70 -15.15
C LYS A 218 5.96 25.71 -15.07
N SER A 219 5.76 26.32 -13.91
CA SER A 219 4.76 27.37 -13.70
C SER A 219 5.46 28.67 -13.33
N GLN A 220 5.09 29.75 -13.98
CA GLN A 220 5.51 31.08 -13.58
C GLN A 220 4.43 31.64 -12.62
N ILE A 221 4.82 31.95 -11.39
CA ILE A 221 3.93 32.66 -10.47
C ILE A 221 4.08 34.16 -10.76
N PRO A 222 3.00 34.86 -11.18
CA PRO A 222 3.04 36.29 -11.34
C PRO A 222 3.47 36.95 -10.02
N ASN A 223 4.45 37.87 -10.08
CA ASN A 223 4.85 38.64 -8.90
C ASN A 223 3.62 39.41 -8.38
N PRO A 224 3.18 39.22 -7.12
CA PRO A 224 2.00 39.90 -6.60
C PRO A 224 2.13 41.43 -6.54
N LYS A 225 3.33 41.97 -6.78
CA LYS A 225 3.60 43.42 -6.87
C LYS A 225 3.47 43.98 -8.31
N SER A 226 3.24 43.16 -9.31
CA SER A 226 3.04 43.58 -10.70
C SER A 226 1.57 43.89 -10.95
N GLN A 227 1.21 45.16 -11.09
CA GLN A 227 -0.17 45.62 -11.25
C GLN A 227 -0.78 45.40 -12.66
N THR A 228 -0.12 44.69 -13.55
CA THR A 228 -0.60 44.44 -14.92
C THR A 228 -0.56 42.95 -15.27
N ILE A 229 -1.55 42.21 -14.79
CA ILE A 229 -1.77 40.84 -15.26
C ILE A 229 -2.82 40.86 -16.34
N SER A 230 -2.41 40.74 -17.62
CA SER A 230 -3.35 40.41 -18.68
C SER A 230 -3.90 38.99 -18.43
N LYS A 231 -5.21 38.81 -18.41
CA LYS A 231 -5.91 37.53 -18.17
C LYS A 231 -5.47 36.38 -19.13
N SER A 232 -4.72 36.67 -20.16
CA SER A 232 -4.22 35.71 -21.16
C SER A 232 -2.94 34.96 -20.73
N LYS A 233 -2.31 35.29 -19.58
CA LYS A 233 -1.04 34.69 -19.12
C LYS A 233 -1.14 33.80 -17.90
N ILE A 234 -2.34 33.46 -17.42
CA ILE A 234 -2.48 32.45 -16.37
C ILE A 234 -2.25 31.07 -17.03
N PRO A 235 -1.18 30.33 -16.68
CA PRO A 235 -0.97 29.02 -17.23
C PRO A 235 -2.18 28.14 -16.89
N ASN A 236 -2.71 27.46 -17.91
CA ASN A 236 -3.81 26.52 -17.69
C ASN A 236 -3.29 25.38 -16.77
N LYS A 237 -3.69 25.41 -15.50
CA LYS A 237 -3.29 24.43 -14.50
C LYS A 237 -3.63 22.98 -14.87
N ASN A 238 -4.46 22.77 -15.88
CA ASN A 238 -4.88 21.45 -16.34
C ASN A 238 -4.06 20.94 -17.55
N LYS A 239 -3.15 21.74 -18.12
CA LYS A 239 -2.34 21.30 -19.25
C LYS A 239 -1.18 20.44 -18.76
N LEU A 240 -1.15 19.19 -19.21
CA LEU A 240 -0.05 18.26 -18.95
C LEU A 240 1.21 18.71 -19.72
N PRO A 241 2.42 18.39 -19.21
CA PRO A 241 3.65 18.55 -19.97
C PRO A 241 3.61 17.80 -21.30
N ALA A 242 4.35 18.29 -22.28
CA ALA A 242 4.39 17.69 -23.62
C ALA A 242 5.23 16.40 -23.69
N TYR A 243 5.88 16.02 -22.62
CA TYR A 243 6.72 14.84 -22.52
C TYR A 243 6.38 14.02 -21.25
N ARG A 244 6.79 12.76 -21.25
CA ARG A 244 6.64 11.83 -20.15
C ARG A 244 7.87 10.91 -20.11
N VAL A 245 8.47 10.73 -18.94
CA VAL A 245 9.55 9.77 -18.69
C VAL A 245 9.00 8.61 -17.90
N GLU A 246 9.00 7.44 -18.49
CA GLU A 246 8.59 6.20 -17.87
C GLU A 246 9.81 5.51 -17.26
N ILE A 247 9.68 5.05 -16.01
CA ILE A 247 10.78 4.42 -15.28
C ILE A 247 10.47 2.94 -15.10
N LYS A 248 11.40 2.08 -15.53
CA LYS A 248 11.31 0.62 -15.41
C LYS A 248 12.36 0.05 -14.47
N ASN A 249 12.31 -1.26 -14.23
CA ASN A 249 13.23 -2.02 -13.38
C ASN A 249 13.17 -1.60 -11.90
N ILE A 250 11.95 -1.50 -11.36
CA ILE A 250 11.68 -1.15 -9.97
C ILE A 250 11.12 -2.37 -9.25
N ASN A 251 11.86 -2.90 -8.27
CA ASN A 251 11.52 -4.12 -7.53
C ASN A 251 11.27 -3.87 -6.02
N SER A 252 11.19 -2.62 -5.58
CA SER A 252 10.81 -2.27 -4.21
C SER A 252 10.22 -0.87 -4.12
N PHE A 253 9.41 -0.61 -3.08
CA PHE A 253 8.90 0.74 -2.79
C PHE A 253 10.02 1.75 -2.55
N LYS A 254 11.13 1.32 -1.94
CA LYS A 254 12.31 2.16 -1.72
C LYS A 254 12.91 2.61 -3.05
N PHE A 255 13.04 1.69 -4.00
CA PHE A 255 13.59 2.02 -5.33
C PHE A 255 12.63 2.85 -6.16
N ALA A 256 11.32 2.65 -6.02
CA ALA A 256 10.33 3.53 -6.64
C ALA A 256 10.50 4.99 -6.16
N ARG A 257 10.62 5.18 -4.84
CA ARG A 257 10.87 6.53 -4.29
C ARG A 257 12.16 7.14 -4.81
N ASN A 258 13.26 6.39 -4.76
CA ASN A 258 14.56 6.88 -5.21
C ASN A 258 14.56 7.23 -6.70
N ALA A 259 13.97 6.38 -7.53
CA ALA A 259 13.88 6.59 -8.96
C ALA A 259 13.06 7.83 -9.35
N ILE A 260 11.91 8.02 -8.69
CA ILE A 260 11.05 9.19 -8.90
C ILE A 260 11.77 10.46 -8.42
N THR A 261 12.39 10.43 -7.23
CA THR A 261 13.18 11.57 -6.71
C THR A 261 14.26 11.98 -7.69
N TYR A 262 15.07 11.03 -8.14
CA TYR A 262 16.15 11.28 -9.12
C TYR A 262 15.60 11.90 -10.41
N GLU A 263 14.50 11.39 -10.95
CA GLU A 263 13.89 11.92 -12.17
C GLU A 263 13.33 13.34 -12.00
N ILE A 264 12.74 13.64 -10.85
CA ILE A 264 12.28 15.00 -10.53
C ILE A 264 13.48 15.97 -10.53
N GLU A 265 14.56 15.61 -9.85
CA GLU A 265 15.78 16.42 -9.80
C GLU A 265 16.39 16.60 -11.19
N ARG A 266 16.64 15.51 -11.92
CA ARG A 266 17.22 15.53 -13.27
C ARG A 266 16.42 16.38 -14.26
N GLN A 267 15.09 16.22 -14.27
CA GLN A 267 14.22 16.97 -15.19
C GLN A 267 14.14 18.44 -14.80
N THR A 268 14.15 18.74 -13.50
CA THR A 268 14.18 20.14 -13.02
C THR A 268 15.48 20.84 -13.45
N GLU A 269 16.63 20.19 -13.28
CA GLU A 269 17.92 20.74 -13.73
C GLU A 269 17.97 21.01 -15.26
N LEU A 270 17.39 20.12 -16.08
CA LEU A 270 17.27 20.34 -17.51
C LEU A 270 16.44 21.58 -17.82
N LEU A 271 15.27 21.70 -17.18
CA LEU A 271 14.37 22.84 -17.38
C LEU A 271 14.98 24.17 -16.89
N GLU A 272 15.79 24.14 -15.82
CA GLU A 272 16.54 25.31 -15.35
C GLU A 272 17.61 25.77 -16.34
N ARG A 273 18.23 24.83 -17.03
CA ARG A 273 19.17 25.13 -18.14
C ARG A 273 18.49 25.55 -19.43
N GLY A 274 17.14 25.53 -19.48
CA GLY A 274 16.38 25.83 -20.67
C GLY A 274 16.23 24.67 -21.66
N GLU A 275 16.64 23.48 -21.26
CA GLU A 275 16.55 22.25 -22.03
C GLU A 275 15.20 21.55 -21.75
N MET A 276 14.52 21.07 -22.81
CA MET A 276 13.29 20.28 -22.62
C MET A 276 13.62 18.79 -22.51
N PRO A 277 13.17 18.11 -21.44
CA PRO A 277 13.29 16.65 -21.36
C PRO A 277 12.56 15.97 -22.51
N THR A 278 13.15 14.93 -23.07
CA THR A 278 12.54 14.11 -24.12
C THR A 278 11.63 13.02 -23.56
N GLN A 279 10.63 12.63 -24.34
CA GLN A 279 9.80 11.46 -24.01
C GLN A 279 10.61 10.19 -24.20
N GLN A 280 10.83 9.42 -23.12
CA GLN A 280 11.68 8.24 -23.15
C GLN A 280 11.34 7.25 -22.05
N THR A 281 11.77 6.00 -22.23
CA THR A 281 11.80 4.98 -21.18
C THR A 281 13.20 4.90 -20.58
N ARG A 282 13.29 4.92 -19.24
CA ARG A 282 14.52 4.84 -18.47
C ARG A 282 14.48 3.68 -17.49
N GLY A 283 15.60 2.99 -17.32
CA GLY A 283 15.75 1.93 -16.33
C GLY A 283 16.39 2.47 -15.06
N PHE A 284 15.87 2.12 -13.89
CA PHE A 284 16.52 2.44 -12.63
C PHE A 284 17.70 1.50 -12.38
N MET A 285 18.89 2.08 -12.13
CA MET A 285 20.10 1.34 -11.76
C MET A 285 20.31 1.44 -10.26
N GLU A 286 19.95 0.38 -9.55
CA GLU A 286 20.00 0.31 -8.08
C GLU A 286 21.39 0.64 -7.51
N SER A 287 22.44 0.05 -8.10
CA SER A 287 23.82 0.20 -7.61
C SER A 287 24.35 1.64 -7.63
N LYS A 288 23.79 2.48 -8.49
CA LYS A 288 24.18 3.90 -8.63
C LYS A 288 23.11 4.88 -8.15
N GLY A 289 21.88 4.41 -7.90
CA GLY A 289 20.75 5.24 -7.51
C GLY A 289 20.29 6.23 -8.61
N VAL A 290 20.54 5.91 -9.88
CA VAL A 290 20.24 6.79 -11.03
C VAL A 290 19.35 6.08 -12.05
N THR A 291 18.69 6.84 -12.92
CA THR A 291 18.02 6.29 -14.08
C THR A 291 18.93 6.40 -15.32
N ILE A 292 18.84 5.41 -16.21
CA ILE A 292 19.59 5.35 -17.46
C ILE A 292 18.62 5.22 -18.62
N ALA A 293 18.80 6.01 -19.68
CA ALA A 293 18.00 5.89 -20.89
C ALA A 293 18.14 4.48 -21.49
N GLN A 294 17.02 3.83 -21.76
CA GLN A 294 16.98 2.50 -22.39
C GLN A 294 16.61 2.59 -23.86
N ARG A 295 15.56 3.36 -24.16
CA ARG A 295 15.09 3.62 -25.52
C ARG A 295 14.32 4.95 -25.55
N GLU A 296 14.28 5.57 -26.71
CA GLU A 296 13.30 6.62 -27.01
C GLU A 296 11.94 5.96 -27.20
N LYS A 297 10.88 6.58 -26.73
CA LYS A 297 9.56 5.98 -26.74
C LYS A 297 8.95 6.08 -28.14
N GLU A 298 8.70 4.91 -28.72
CA GLU A 298 7.84 4.78 -29.88
C GLU A 298 6.39 5.08 -29.48
N GLU A 299 5.57 5.55 -30.40
CA GLU A 299 4.16 5.90 -30.12
C GLU A 299 3.31 4.64 -29.89
N ALA A 300 2.17 4.78 -29.20
CA ALA A 300 1.24 3.67 -28.92
C ALA A 300 0.73 2.94 -30.19
N HIS A 301 0.80 3.61 -31.35
CA HIS A 301 0.49 3.02 -32.65
C HIS A 301 1.38 1.85 -33.05
N ASP A 302 2.56 1.75 -32.47
CA ASP A 302 3.53 0.71 -32.79
C ASP A 302 3.12 -0.69 -32.29
N TYR A 303 2.24 -0.76 -31.26
CA TYR A 303 1.73 -2.04 -30.75
C TYR A 303 0.65 -2.69 -31.62
N ARG A 304 0.11 -2.03 -32.62
CA ARG A 304 -0.84 -2.56 -33.60
C ARG A 304 -1.93 -3.42 -32.96
N TYR A 305 -2.61 -2.87 -31.95
CA TYR A 305 -3.67 -3.56 -31.24
C TYR A 305 -4.79 -4.00 -32.21
N PHE A 306 -5.24 -5.24 -32.08
CA PHE A 306 -6.48 -5.70 -32.67
C PHE A 306 -7.14 -6.77 -31.78
N PRO A 307 -8.47 -6.97 -31.86
CA PRO A 307 -9.18 -7.95 -31.05
C PRO A 307 -8.59 -9.36 -31.17
N GLU A 308 -8.43 -10.06 -30.03
CA GLU A 308 -8.03 -11.47 -30.02
C GLU A 308 -9.10 -12.33 -30.69
N PRO A 309 -8.86 -12.92 -31.86
CA PRO A 309 -9.90 -13.58 -32.63
C PRO A 309 -10.39 -14.90 -32.01
N ASP A 310 -9.56 -15.53 -31.20
CA ASP A 310 -9.86 -16.85 -30.63
C ASP A 310 -10.57 -16.78 -29.26
N ILE A 311 -10.78 -15.55 -28.74
CA ILE A 311 -11.48 -15.32 -27.46
C ILE A 311 -12.70 -14.43 -27.73
N PRO A 312 -13.91 -14.95 -27.55
CA PRO A 312 -15.12 -14.12 -27.71
C PRO A 312 -15.19 -13.06 -26.61
N PRO A 313 -15.84 -11.89 -26.88
CA PRO A 313 -16.09 -10.88 -25.88
C PRO A 313 -16.82 -11.45 -24.66
N MET A 314 -16.39 -11.01 -23.48
CA MET A 314 -17.03 -11.36 -22.21
C MET A 314 -18.18 -10.41 -21.92
N ARG A 315 -19.32 -10.94 -21.44
CA ARG A 315 -20.50 -10.16 -21.07
C ARG A 315 -20.92 -10.44 -19.64
N PHE A 316 -21.20 -9.39 -18.91
CA PHE A 316 -21.55 -9.43 -17.49
C PHE A 316 -22.91 -8.76 -17.28
N ALA A 317 -23.88 -9.51 -16.76
CA ALA A 317 -25.15 -8.94 -16.33
C ALA A 317 -24.95 -8.09 -15.05
N GLN A 318 -25.75 -7.05 -14.88
CA GLN A 318 -25.71 -6.20 -13.68
C GLN A 318 -25.90 -6.98 -12.37
N SER A 319 -26.69 -8.06 -12.40
CA SER A 319 -26.84 -8.97 -11.26
C SER A 319 -25.55 -9.69 -10.88
N GLN A 320 -24.75 -10.08 -11.86
CA GLN A 320 -23.42 -10.69 -11.63
C GLN A 320 -22.45 -9.67 -11.02
N ILE A 321 -22.42 -8.44 -11.57
CA ILE A 321 -21.58 -7.35 -11.03
C ILE A 321 -21.98 -7.03 -9.59
N SER A 322 -23.28 -6.96 -9.28
CA SER A 322 -23.79 -6.73 -7.94
C SER A 322 -23.38 -7.85 -6.97
N ASN A 323 -23.40 -9.11 -7.44
CA ASN A 323 -22.95 -10.25 -6.66
C ASN A 323 -21.44 -10.17 -6.37
N PHE A 324 -20.61 -9.78 -7.34
CA PHE A 324 -19.18 -9.55 -7.08
C PHE A 324 -18.97 -8.44 -6.04
N LYS A 325 -19.73 -7.35 -6.10
CA LYS A 325 -19.65 -6.27 -5.13
C LYS A 325 -19.91 -6.75 -3.70
N SER A 326 -20.87 -7.65 -3.51
CA SER A 326 -21.17 -8.23 -2.17
C SER A 326 -20.04 -9.13 -1.62
N GLN A 327 -19.16 -9.65 -2.47
CA GLN A 327 -18.05 -10.53 -2.09
C GLN A 327 -16.80 -9.78 -1.62
N ILE A 328 -16.69 -8.46 -1.86
CA ILE A 328 -15.50 -7.68 -1.51
C ILE A 328 -15.24 -7.73 0.00
N GLY A 329 -16.30 -7.76 0.81
CA GLY A 329 -16.20 -7.65 2.26
C GLY A 329 -15.78 -6.24 2.70
N GLU A 330 -15.34 -6.12 3.95
CA GLU A 330 -14.91 -4.84 4.51
C GLU A 330 -13.44 -4.56 4.15
N LEU A 331 -13.19 -3.44 3.49
CA LEU A 331 -11.85 -2.99 3.10
C LEU A 331 -11.07 -2.41 4.30
N PRO A 332 -9.73 -2.37 4.24
CA PRO A 332 -8.88 -1.98 5.37
C PRO A 332 -9.23 -0.63 6.00
N ASP A 333 -9.50 0.40 5.21
CA ASP A 333 -9.79 1.74 5.73
C ASP A 333 -11.13 1.81 6.45
N THR A 334 -12.15 1.14 5.90
CA THR A 334 -13.46 1.03 6.54
C THR A 334 -13.34 0.27 7.87
N LYS A 335 -12.62 -0.87 7.85
CA LYS A 335 -12.37 -1.68 9.03
C LYS A 335 -11.58 -0.93 10.10
N ARG A 336 -10.56 -0.16 9.71
CA ARG A 336 -9.81 0.72 10.63
C ARG A 336 -10.73 1.74 11.30
N THR A 337 -11.57 2.42 10.53
CA THR A 337 -12.51 3.41 11.05
C THR A 337 -13.49 2.77 12.02
N ARG A 338 -14.02 1.60 11.68
CA ARG A 338 -14.91 0.83 12.55
C ARG A 338 -14.22 0.40 13.85
N PHE A 339 -12.98 -0.09 13.79
CA PHE A 339 -12.20 -0.46 14.98
C PHE A 339 -11.97 0.71 15.93
N MET A 340 -11.76 1.90 15.40
CA MET A 340 -11.66 3.11 16.22
C MET A 340 -13.00 3.45 16.89
N GLN A 341 -14.11 3.33 16.18
CA GLN A 341 -15.44 3.69 16.66
C GLN A 341 -16.04 2.65 17.62
N GLU A 342 -15.98 1.37 17.26
CA GLU A 342 -16.62 0.30 18.03
C GLU A 342 -15.78 -0.16 19.22
N TYR A 343 -14.44 -0.23 19.05
CA TYR A 343 -13.56 -0.78 20.08
C TYR A 343 -12.73 0.29 20.80
N GLY A 344 -12.90 1.57 20.46
CA GLY A 344 -12.19 2.68 21.09
C GLY A 344 -10.67 2.64 20.91
N LEU A 345 -10.19 2.03 19.82
CA LEU A 345 -8.77 1.93 19.51
C LEU A 345 -8.21 3.26 19.00
N SER A 346 -6.91 3.48 19.23
CA SER A 346 -6.21 4.58 18.57
C SER A 346 -6.09 4.33 17.05
N GLU A 347 -5.93 5.40 16.25
CA GLU A 347 -5.68 5.26 14.79
C GLU A 347 -4.47 4.39 14.50
N TYR A 348 -3.43 4.50 15.35
CA TYR A 348 -2.22 3.71 15.26
C TYR A 348 -2.46 2.21 15.50
N ASP A 349 -3.11 1.85 16.61
CA ASP A 349 -3.39 0.45 16.95
C ASP A 349 -4.33 -0.20 15.94
N ALA A 350 -5.42 0.50 15.56
CA ALA A 350 -6.32 0.05 14.53
C ALA A 350 -5.60 -0.14 13.18
N GLY A 351 -4.69 0.78 12.83
CA GLY A 351 -3.85 0.68 11.63
C GLY A 351 -3.00 -0.59 11.62
N LEU A 352 -2.31 -0.90 12.71
CA LEU A 352 -1.49 -2.10 12.83
C LEU A 352 -2.31 -3.40 12.77
N LEU A 353 -3.50 -3.42 13.36
CA LEU A 353 -4.39 -4.60 13.30
C LEU A 353 -4.88 -4.86 11.89
N VAL A 354 -5.22 -3.82 11.13
CA VAL A 354 -5.72 -3.95 9.76
C VAL A 354 -4.62 -4.05 8.69
N GLU A 355 -3.34 -4.14 9.05
CA GLU A 355 -2.26 -4.40 8.08
C GLU A 355 -2.48 -5.70 7.31
N SER A 356 -3.06 -6.73 7.95
CA SER A 356 -3.47 -7.97 7.27
C SER A 356 -4.87 -8.39 7.68
N ARG A 357 -5.61 -8.96 6.73
CA ARG A 357 -6.95 -9.50 6.98
C ARG A 357 -6.93 -10.54 8.10
N LYS A 358 -5.96 -11.46 8.07
CA LYS A 358 -5.84 -12.51 9.08
C LYS A 358 -5.70 -11.96 10.50
N ARG A 359 -4.88 -10.89 10.68
CA ARG A 359 -4.69 -10.25 11.98
C ARG A 359 -5.96 -9.54 12.46
N SER A 360 -6.63 -8.83 11.55
CA SER A 360 -7.85 -8.10 11.88
C SER A 360 -9.01 -9.03 12.23
N ASP A 361 -9.18 -10.12 11.48
CA ASP A 361 -10.22 -11.11 11.73
C ASP A 361 -9.96 -11.84 13.07
N TYR A 362 -8.72 -12.22 13.33
CA TYR A 362 -8.29 -12.81 14.60
C TYR A 362 -8.58 -11.88 15.81
N PHE A 363 -8.32 -10.57 15.67
CA PHE A 363 -8.66 -9.61 16.71
C PHE A 363 -10.15 -9.60 16.99
N GLU A 364 -10.99 -9.56 15.96
CA GLU A 364 -12.45 -9.58 16.12
C GLU A 364 -12.95 -10.90 16.74
N GLU A 365 -12.38 -12.03 16.32
CA GLU A 365 -12.68 -13.33 16.94
C GLU A 365 -12.32 -13.35 18.42
N ALA A 366 -11.17 -12.80 18.80
CA ALA A 366 -10.75 -12.68 20.19
C ALA A 366 -11.68 -11.77 21.01
N VAL A 367 -12.12 -10.64 20.43
CA VAL A 367 -13.11 -9.76 21.08
C VAL A 367 -14.45 -10.47 21.24
N LYS A 368 -14.96 -11.16 20.21
CA LYS A 368 -16.21 -11.94 20.30
C LYS A 368 -16.11 -13.03 21.35
N ALA A 369 -14.98 -13.72 21.44
CA ALA A 369 -14.77 -14.76 22.42
C ALA A 369 -14.83 -14.24 23.88
N THR A 370 -14.62 -12.95 24.15
CA THR A 370 -14.84 -12.38 25.49
C THR A 370 -16.32 -12.29 25.88
N LEU A 371 -17.21 -12.21 24.88
CA LEU A 371 -18.66 -12.10 25.09
C LEU A 371 -19.31 -13.47 25.25
N ASP A 372 -18.82 -14.47 24.51
CA ASP A 372 -19.45 -15.80 24.39
C ASP A 372 -18.95 -16.83 25.44
N THR A 373 -17.93 -16.47 26.23
CA THR A 373 -17.33 -17.46 27.13
C THR A 373 -18.11 -17.68 28.43
N GLY A 374 -18.31 -18.92 28.75
CA GLY A 374 -18.63 -19.37 30.12
C GLY A 374 -17.47 -19.22 31.10
N ASN A 375 -16.31 -18.70 30.66
CA ASN A 375 -15.12 -18.54 31.47
C ASN A 375 -15.27 -17.35 32.45
N GLN A 376 -15.52 -17.68 33.72
CA GLN A 376 -15.69 -16.67 34.79
C GLN A 376 -14.51 -15.74 34.95
N ALA A 377 -13.30 -16.21 34.69
CA ALA A 377 -12.08 -15.41 34.79
C ALA A 377 -12.06 -14.28 33.74
N ILE A 378 -12.46 -14.54 32.48
CA ILE A 378 -12.54 -13.51 31.44
C ILE A 378 -13.54 -12.41 31.81
N LYS A 379 -14.67 -12.79 32.43
CA LYS A 379 -15.68 -11.85 32.94
C LYS A 379 -15.17 -11.08 34.15
N LEU A 380 -14.46 -11.74 35.06
CA LEU A 380 -13.92 -11.15 36.28
C LEU A 380 -12.87 -10.07 35.96
N TYR A 381 -11.96 -10.34 35.01
CA TYR A 381 -10.89 -9.42 34.64
C TYR A 381 -11.30 -8.37 33.60
N GLN A 382 -12.54 -8.40 33.10
CA GLN A 382 -13.11 -7.42 32.15
C GLN A 382 -12.13 -7.08 31.00
N ILE A 383 -11.64 -8.12 30.30
CA ILE A 383 -10.62 -7.94 29.25
C ILE A 383 -11.20 -7.03 28.16
N SER A 384 -10.64 -5.84 28.03
CA SER A 384 -11.07 -4.85 27.05
C SER A 384 -10.51 -5.15 25.63
N PRO A 385 -11.19 -4.71 24.55
CA PRO A 385 -10.65 -4.80 23.19
C PRO A 385 -9.26 -4.16 23.06
N LYS A 386 -9.00 -3.07 23.77
CA LYS A 386 -7.70 -2.41 23.82
C LYS A 386 -6.59 -3.29 24.43
N ALA A 387 -6.92 -4.07 25.46
CA ALA A 387 -5.96 -5.01 26.05
C ALA A 387 -5.61 -6.12 25.06
N ILE A 388 -6.63 -6.67 24.35
CA ILE A 388 -6.43 -7.69 23.30
C ILE A 388 -5.55 -7.11 22.17
N ALA A 389 -5.88 -5.90 21.68
CA ALA A 389 -5.10 -5.21 20.66
C ALA A 389 -3.63 -5.05 21.07
N ASN A 390 -3.37 -4.56 22.29
CA ASN A 390 -2.02 -4.41 22.85
C ASN A 390 -1.24 -5.73 22.89
N TRP A 391 -1.89 -6.82 23.22
CA TRP A 391 -1.25 -8.13 23.25
C TRP A 391 -0.87 -8.60 21.84
N ILE A 392 -1.78 -8.53 20.87
CA ILE A 392 -1.54 -8.90 19.48
C ILE A 392 -0.39 -8.07 18.89
N ILE A 393 -0.37 -6.77 19.15
CA ILE A 393 0.61 -5.83 18.58
C ILE A 393 1.97 -5.95 19.27
N ASN A 394 2.00 -5.79 20.60
CA ASN A 394 3.25 -5.62 21.36
C ASN A 394 3.91 -6.94 21.74
N LYS A 395 3.15 -8.01 21.99
CA LYS A 395 3.68 -9.34 22.22
C LYS A 395 3.94 -10.12 20.94
N LYS A 396 3.63 -9.55 19.77
CA LYS A 396 3.80 -10.15 18.44
C LYS A 396 3.24 -11.57 18.39
N VAL A 397 2.00 -11.72 18.87
CA VAL A 397 1.32 -13.02 18.90
C VAL A 397 1.26 -13.60 17.49
N ASP A 398 1.73 -14.84 17.33
CA ASP A 398 1.57 -15.56 16.09
C ASP A 398 0.11 -16.02 15.94
N VAL A 399 -0.66 -15.23 15.21
CA VAL A 399 -2.08 -15.49 14.93
C VAL A 399 -2.33 -16.76 14.08
N ALA A 400 -1.27 -17.44 13.64
CA ALA A 400 -1.39 -18.73 12.97
C ALA A 400 -1.31 -19.91 13.95
N CYS A 401 -0.64 -19.73 15.08
CA CYS A 401 -0.35 -20.78 16.03
C CYS A 401 -1.15 -20.68 17.33
N VAL A 402 -1.50 -19.45 17.75
CA VAL A 402 -2.25 -19.20 18.99
C VAL A 402 -3.71 -18.96 18.66
N THR A 403 -4.61 -19.73 19.24
CA THR A 403 -6.07 -19.50 19.06
C THR A 403 -6.55 -18.29 19.88
N PRO A 404 -7.67 -17.63 19.52
CA PRO A 404 -8.23 -16.54 20.31
C PRO A 404 -8.50 -16.91 21.77
N ALA A 405 -8.97 -18.12 22.04
CA ALA A 405 -9.18 -18.61 23.41
C ALA A 405 -7.86 -18.70 24.20
N GLN A 406 -6.82 -19.28 23.58
CA GLN A 406 -5.49 -19.36 24.21
C GLN A 406 -4.90 -17.98 24.50
N LEU A 407 -5.11 -17.01 23.59
CA LEU A 407 -4.69 -15.63 23.83
C LEU A 407 -5.39 -15.04 25.06
N LEU A 408 -6.71 -15.23 25.17
CA LEU A 408 -7.47 -14.74 26.32
C LEU A 408 -7.00 -15.38 27.63
N ASP A 409 -6.74 -16.69 27.65
CA ASP A 409 -6.18 -17.39 28.82
C ASP A 409 -4.81 -16.84 29.20
N GLN A 410 -3.93 -16.55 28.23
CA GLN A 410 -2.63 -15.91 28.48
C GLN A 410 -2.78 -14.51 29.10
N ILE A 411 -3.75 -13.72 28.61
CA ILE A 411 -4.04 -12.38 29.15
C ILE A 411 -4.55 -12.52 30.60
N VAL A 412 -5.47 -13.45 30.86
CA VAL A 412 -6.01 -13.73 32.22
C VAL A 412 -4.88 -14.12 33.17
N GLN A 413 -4.04 -15.09 32.79
CA GLN A 413 -2.92 -15.54 33.62
C GLN A 413 -1.94 -14.41 33.92
N ALA A 414 -1.58 -13.61 32.92
CA ALA A 414 -0.69 -12.47 33.11
C ALA A 414 -1.31 -11.41 34.02
N THR A 415 -2.62 -11.18 33.92
CA THR A 415 -3.34 -10.23 34.76
C THR A 415 -3.47 -10.77 36.19
N ALA A 416 -3.75 -12.05 36.35
CA ALA A 416 -3.86 -12.71 37.65
C ALA A 416 -2.52 -12.73 38.43
N THR A 417 -1.42 -13.00 37.70
CA THR A 417 -0.07 -13.00 38.30
C THR A 417 0.44 -11.59 38.64
N THR A 418 -0.15 -10.56 38.09
CA THR A 418 0.21 -9.15 38.34
C THR A 418 -0.76 -8.44 39.30
N SER A 419 -1.85 -9.08 39.73
CA SER A 419 -2.74 -8.50 40.72
C SER A 419 -2.08 -8.58 42.10
N VAL A 420 -1.74 -7.43 42.64
CA VAL A 420 -1.29 -7.29 44.04
C VAL A 420 -2.51 -7.49 44.91
N SER A 421 -2.41 -8.30 45.96
CA SER A 421 -3.50 -8.46 46.91
C SER A 421 -3.77 -7.14 47.65
N ASP A 422 -5.02 -6.95 48.07
CA ASP A 422 -5.39 -5.72 48.83
C ASP A 422 -4.54 -5.62 50.12
N GLU A 423 -4.18 -6.73 50.74
CA GLU A 423 -3.29 -6.76 51.91
C GLU A 423 -1.87 -6.31 51.58
N ASP A 424 -1.31 -6.71 50.43
CA ASP A 424 0.01 -6.27 50.01
C ASP A 424 0.04 -4.82 49.56
N LEU A 425 -1.05 -4.37 48.93
CA LEU A 425 -1.22 -2.94 48.61
C LEU A 425 -1.23 -2.09 49.88
N GLU A 426 -1.98 -2.54 50.92
CA GLU A 426 -2.04 -1.84 52.20
C GLU A 426 -0.67 -1.76 52.86
N LYS A 427 0.09 -2.85 52.87
CA LYS A 427 1.46 -2.86 53.40
C LYS A 427 2.36 -1.90 52.66
N ILE A 428 2.31 -1.89 51.33
CA ILE A 428 3.12 -0.99 50.49
C ILE A 428 2.74 0.46 50.72
N ILE A 429 1.44 0.78 50.79
CA ILE A 429 0.97 2.14 51.08
C ILE A 429 1.49 2.61 52.43
N ASN A 430 1.30 1.81 53.47
CA ASN A 430 1.76 2.14 54.85
C ASN A 430 3.29 2.34 54.89
N GLN A 431 4.02 1.50 54.18
CA GLN A 431 5.48 1.61 54.09
C GLN A 431 5.91 2.90 53.39
N VAL A 432 5.27 3.26 52.25
CA VAL A 432 5.59 4.49 51.52
C VAL A 432 5.23 5.74 52.32
N LEU A 433 4.13 5.75 53.09
CA LEU A 433 3.78 6.84 53.97
C LEU A 433 4.80 7.00 55.10
N ALA A 434 5.24 5.88 55.69
CA ALA A 434 6.25 5.92 56.76
C ALA A 434 7.63 6.39 56.28
N GLU A 435 8.03 6.00 55.05
CA GLU A 435 9.29 6.44 54.46
C GLU A 435 9.31 7.88 53.94
N ASN A 436 8.16 8.49 53.77
CA ASN A 436 8.04 9.88 53.19
C ASN A 436 7.24 10.84 54.08
N PRO A 437 7.61 11.04 55.38
CA PRO A 437 6.84 11.85 56.32
C PRO A 437 6.68 13.30 55.85
N LYS A 438 7.69 13.85 55.19
CA LYS A 438 7.66 15.21 54.68
C LYS A 438 6.62 15.38 53.56
N ALA A 439 6.47 14.40 52.65
CA ALA A 439 5.49 14.43 51.59
C ALA A 439 4.06 14.28 52.14
N VAL A 440 3.90 13.51 53.21
CA VAL A 440 2.63 13.37 53.94
C VAL A 440 2.22 14.72 54.57
N GLU A 441 3.17 15.42 55.23
CA GLU A 441 2.95 16.74 55.81
C GLU A 441 2.66 17.80 54.77
N ASP A 442 3.39 17.81 53.65
CA ASP A 442 3.15 18.68 52.53
C ASP A 442 1.74 18.52 51.94
N TYR A 443 1.25 17.27 51.82
CA TYR A 443 -0.13 17.01 51.36
C TYR A 443 -1.17 17.51 52.38
N LYS A 444 -0.99 17.28 53.68
CA LYS A 444 -1.85 17.78 54.75
C LYS A 444 -1.89 19.29 54.79
N ASN A 445 -0.81 19.97 54.39
CA ASN A 445 -0.70 21.40 54.24
C ASN A 445 -1.27 21.94 52.90
N GLY A 446 -1.99 21.11 52.13
CA GLY A 446 -2.71 21.53 50.92
C GLY A 446 -1.91 21.45 49.61
N ARG A 447 -0.71 20.86 49.59
CA ARG A 447 0.10 20.70 48.37
C ARG A 447 -0.29 19.41 47.62
N GLU A 448 -1.22 19.53 46.68
CA GLU A 448 -1.71 18.38 45.90
C GLU A 448 -0.60 17.61 45.12
N GLN A 449 0.49 18.29 44.76
CA GLN A 449 1.63 17.67 44.06
C GLN A 449 2.31 16.58 44.89
N ALA A 450 2.24 16.63 46.22
CA ALA A 450 2.78 15.62 47.10
C ALA A 450 2.05 14.27 46.97
N LEU A 451 0.77 14.25 46.62
CA LEU A 451 0.01 13.06 46.33
C LEU A 451 0.55 12.32 45.07
N LEU A 452 0.91 13.06 44.03
CA LEU A 452 1.49 12.49 42.82
C LEU A 452 2.86 11.85 43.09
N TYR A 453 3.64 12.50 43.94
CA TYR A 453 4.94 11.95 44.38
C TYR A 453 4.77 10.62 45.17
N LEU A 454 3.82 10.58 46.14
CA LEU A 454 3.52 9.38 46.91
C LEU A 454 2.97 8.27 46.00
N LEU A 455 2.08 8.57 45.05
CA LEU A 455 1.59 7.65 44.03
C LEU A 455 2.74 7.05 43.20
N GLY A 456 3.70 7.85 42.78
CA GLY A 456 4.90 7.41 42.08
C GLY A 456 5.76 6.45 42.87
N ASN A 457 5.92 6.68 44.19
CA ASN A 457 6.65 5.81 45.07
C ASN A 457 5.95 4.48 45.37
N VAL A 458 4.62 4.48 45.56
CA VAL A 458 3.82 3.26 45.64
C VAL A 458 3.99 2.43 44.36
N ARG A 459 3.86 3.07 43.18
CA ARG A 459 4.02 2.40 41.88
C ARG A 459 5.40 1.75 41.70
N LYS A 460 6.48 2.38 42.19
CA LYS A 460 7.83 1.81 42.13
C LYS A 460 8.01 0.55 43.00
N LYS A 461 7.28 0.47 44.12
CA LYS A 461 7.34 -0.68 45.03
C LYS A 461 6.35 -1.79 44.70
N LEU A 462 5.33 -1.51 43.89
CA LEU A 462 4.42 -2.53 43.43
C LEU A 462 5.15 -3.48 42.48
N SER A 463 5.19 -4.76 42.80
CA SER A 463 5.78 -5.83 41.96
C SER A 463 4.85 -6.29 40.84
N GLY A 464 3.71 -5.60 40.59
CA GLY A 464 2.74 -5.92 39.59
C GLY A 464 1.96 -4.69 39.06
N THR A 465 1.04 -4.92 38.13
CA THR A 465 0.13 -3.89 37.60
C THR A 465 -1.13 -3.81 38.46
N MET A 466 -1.47 -2.61 38.91
CA MET A 466 -2.72 -2.34 39.62
C MET A 466 -3.35 -1.07 39.05
N ASP A 467 -4.67 -0.98 39.14
CA ASP A 467 -5.39 0.25 38.78
C ASP A 467 -4.96 1.39 39.72
N MET A 468 -4.35 2.40 39.16
CA MET A 468 -3.85 3.56 39.90
C MET A 468 -4.97 4.35 40.59
N SER A 469 -6.22 4.16 40.19
CA SER A 469 -7.40 4.72 40.91
C SER A 469 -7.57 4.07 42.27
N ILE A 470 -7.37 2.76 42.39
CA ILE A 470 -7.44 2.01 43.63
C ILE A 470 -6.30 2.45 44.57
N VAL A 471 -5.07 2.54 44.03
CA VAL A 471 -3.91 3.03 44.77
C VAL A 471 -4.13 4.46 45.28
N ARG A 472 -4.68 5.32 44.45
CA ARG A 472 -5.01 6.70 44.82
C ARG A 472 -6.05 6.76 45.94
N ASN A 473 -7.10 5.98 45.82
CA ASN A 473 -8.16 5.92 46.84
C ASN A 473 -7.61 5.35 48.17
N GLY A 474 -6.77 4.32 48.11
CA GLY A 474 -6.08 3.76 49.28
C GLY A 474 -5.15 4.75 49.97
N LEU A 475 -4.38 5.57 49.23
CA LEU A 475 -3.58 6.65 49.75
C LEU A 475 -4.43 7.76 50.38
N LEU A 476 -5.49 8.22 49.68
CA LEU A 476 -6.38 9.24 50.16
C LEU A 476 -7.11 8.89 51.48
N ALA A 477 -7.51 7.61 51.60
CA ALA A 477 -8.15 7.10 52.83
C ALA A 477 -7.24 7.17 54.06
N ARG A 478 -5.89 7.16 53.86
CA ARG A 478 -4.90 7.22 54.95
C ARG A 478 -4.23 8.57 55.16
N LEU A 479 -4.36 9.47 54.22
CA LEU A 479 -3.86 10.82 54.30
C LEU A 479 -4.88 11.82 54.92
N ARG A 480 -6.17 11.40 54.96
CA ARG A 480 -7.22 12.11 55.70
C ARG A 480 -7.09 11.84 57.20
#